data_46ba8885c2d4ec9b396bfe325236111e
#
_entry.id   46ba8885c2d4ec9b396bfe325236111e
#
_cell.length_a   1.000
_cell.length_b   1.000
_cell.length_c   1.000
_cell.angle_alpha   90.00
_cell.angle_beta   90.00
_cell.angle_gamma   90.00
#
_symmetry.space_group_name_H-M   'P 1'
#
loop_
_entity.id
_entity.type
_entity.pdbx_description
1 polymer ?
#
loop_
_entity_poly.entity_id
_entity_poly.type
_entity_poly.pdbx_seq_one_letter_code
_entity_poly.pdbx_strand_id
1 'polypeptide(L)'
;DGVVDAKDAGFADLRVWVDANQDGVSQSSELHTLADLGITSLNLGATRTVDGDNGNVIGLVSSYTTADGQAHELSDVWLQIGAGQNRVIDLSALDQAVVEQGNLGQINLAGNGGNGDLLIVNAQDVLKFGVTDLVQNAQTGEGHVQIVVKGDANDTVQLNNSQGQWADGGVTVIDGVTYHIYTQEIG
;
A
#
# COMPACT_ATOMS: atom_id res chain seq x y z
N ASP A 1 -8.63 5.75 23.10
CA ASP A 1 -9.62 6.74 22.66
C ASP A 1 -9.55 7.02 21.14
N GLY A 2 -8.62 6.42 20.42
CA GLY A 2 -8.48 6.52 18.96
C GLY A 2 -7.50 7.59 18.48
N VAL A 3 -6.82 8.24 19.37
CA VAL A 3 -5.73 9.20 19.06
C VAL A 3 -4.53 8.91 19.96
N VAL A 4 -3.36 9.38 19.53
CA VAL A 4 -2.16 9.47 20.39
C VAL A 4 -1.93 10.95 20.66
N ASP A 5 -2.07 11.37 21.94
CA ASP A 5 -1.94 12.76 22.35
C ASP A 5 -1.15 12.91 23.68
N ALA A 6 -1.11 14.09 24.23
CA ALA A 6 -0.37 14.38 25.47
C ALA A 6 -0.86 13.61 26.72
N LYS A 7 -1.98 12.89 26.64
CA LYS A 7 -2.47 12.01 27.71
C LYS A 7 -1.84 10.62 27.65
N ASP A 8 -1.23 10.27 26.53
CA ASP A 8 -0.61 8.97 26.33
C ASP A 8 0.84 8.96 26.82
N ALA A 9 1.18 7.89 27.54
CA ALA A 9 2.56 7.68 27.97
C ALA A 9 3.44 7.49 26.72
N GLY A 10 4.54 8.24 26.65
CA GLY A 10 5.46 8.18 25.53
C GLY A 10 5.20 9.17 24.39
N PHE A 11 4.07 9.90 24.37
CA PHE A 11 3.82 10.94 23.38
C PHE A 11 4.98 11.96 23.31
N ALA A 12 5.50 12.37 24.45
CA ALA A 12 6.64 13.30 24.54
C ALA A 12 7.97 12.72 24.03
N ASP A 13 8.07 11.39 23.89
CA ASP A 13 9.25 10.70 23.41
C ASP A 13 9.27 10.52 21.88
N LEU A 14 8.11 10.71 21.23
CA LEU A 14 8.02 10.66 19.78
C LEU A 14 8.83 11.77 19.14
N ARG A 15 9.43 11.47 18.00
CA ARG A 15 10.23 12.41 17.22
C ARG A 15 9.81 12.39 15.77
N VAL A 16 9.87 13.55 15.15
CA VAL A 16 9.77 13.73 13.71
C VAL A 16 11.15 14.04 13.18
N TRP A 17 11.60 13.27 12.23
CA TRP A 17 12.83 13.58 11.51
C TRP A 17 12.49 14.46 10.30
N VAL A 18 13.15 15.60 10.23
CA VAL A 18 13.09 16.53 9.09
C VAL A 18 14.46 16.60 8.49
N ASP A 19 14.70 15.86 7.41
CA ASP A 19 15.98 15.84 6.69
C ASP A 19 16.18 17.19 5.96
N ALA A 20 16.70 18.17 6.65
CA ALA A 20 16.83 19.55 6.16
C ALA A 20 17.97 19.69 5.13
N ASN A 21 18.99 18.87 5.23
CA ASN A 21 20.15 18.87 4.34
C ASN A 21 20.06 17.83 3.21
N GLN A 22 19.05 16.95 3.25
CA GLN A 22 18.76 15.92 2.26
C GLN A 22 19.89 14.89 2.08
N ASP A 23 20.56 14.55 3.18
CA ASP A 23 21.65 13.56 3.17
C ASP A 23 21.23 12.14 3.56
N GLY A 24 19.96 11.95 3.99
CA GLY A 24 19.42 10.67 4.42
C GLY A 24 19.96 10.19 5.77
N VAL A 25 20.63 11.04 6.53
CA VAL A 25 21.23 10.70 7.84
C VAL A 25 20.55 11.53 8.93
N SER A 26 19.90 10.89 9.90
CA SER A 26 19.21 11.59 10.99
C SER A 26 20.19 12.20 12.01
N GLN A 27 20.49 13.47 11.87
CA GLN A 27 21.24 14.22 12.87
C GLN A 27 20.32 14.67 14.01
N SER A 28 20.89 14.92 15.19
CA SER A 28 20.12 15.35 16.37
C SER A 28 19.42 16.70 16.17
N SER A 29 19.95 17.57 15.32
CA SER A 29 19.34 18.85 14.95
C SER A 29 18.10 18.73 14.06
N GLU A 30 17.88 17.55 13.47
CA GLU A 30 16.78 17.24 12.57
C GLU A 30 15.68 16.42 13.23
N LEU A 31 15.90 16.02 14.48
CA LEU A 31 14.92 15.26 15.27
C LEU A 31 14.15 16.24 16.18
N HIS A 32 12.90 16.51 15.81
CA HIS A 32 12.01 17.40 16.50
C HIS A 32 11.00 16.64 17.36
N THR A 33 10.62 17.22 18.51
CA THR A 33 9.44 16.70 19.21
C THR A 33 8.17 17.07 18.46
N LEU A 34 7.08 16.34 18.71
CA LEU A 34 5.77 16.72 18.15
C LEU A 34 5.37 18.13 18.57
N ALA A 35 5.67 18.51 19.81
CA ALA A 35 5.39 19.86 20.34
C ALA A 35 6.19 20.96 19.62
N ASP A 36 7.46 20.72 19.25
CA ASP A 36 8.28 21.70 18.49
C ASP A 36 7.64 22.02 17.12
N LEU A 37 6.94 21.04 16.54
CA LEU A 37 6.25 21.18 15.27
C LEU A 37 4.76 21.56 15.43
N GLY A 38 4.32 21.83 16.66
CA GLY A 38 2.96 22.17 16.96
C GLY A 38 1.95 21.04 16.75
N ILE A 39 2.41 19.77 16.66
CA ILE A 39 1.56 18.61 16.52
C ILE A 39 0.97 18.25 17.89
N THR A 40 -0.34 18.20 17.98
CA THR A 40 -1.07 17.97 19.23
C THR A 40 -1.65 16.58 19.34
N SER A 41 -1.94 15.91 18.22
CA SER A 41 -2.43 14.52 18.22
C SER A 41 -2.21 13.82 16.89
N LEU A 42 -2.08 12.50 16.96
CA LEU A 42 -2.04 11.58 15.80
C LEU A 42 -3.32 10.74 15.84
N ASN A 43 -4.04 10.64 14.72
CA ASN A 43 -5.25 9.84 14.62
C ASN A 43 -4.88 8.37 14.32
N LEU A 44 -5.41 7.43 15.09
CA LEU A 44 -5.20 5.99 14.91
C LEU A 44 -6.18 5.34 13.91
N GLY A 45 -7.23 6.08 13.52
CA GLY A 45 -8.20 5.62 12.50
C GLY A 45 -7.62 5.72 11.09
N ALA A 46 -6.68 4.82 10.76
CA ALA A 46 -6.08 4.79 9.42
C ALA A 46 -6.98 4.10 8.40
N THR A 47 -7.01 4.65 7.19
CA THR A 47 -7.63 4.04 6.02
C THR A 47 -6.55 3.44 5.14
N ARG A 48 -6.80 2.25 4.60
CA ARG A 48 -5.89 1.65 3.64
C ARG A 48 -6.00 2.33 2.29
N THR A 49 -4.86 2.55 1.72
CA THR A 49 -4.71 2.86 0.31
C THR A 49 -3.56 2.02 -0.25
N VAL A 50 -3.58 1.77 -1.53
CA VAL A 50 -2.41 1.28 -2.27
C VAL A 50 -2.21 2.29 -3.38
N ASP A 51 -1.72 3.45 -2.99
CA ASP A 51 -1.36 4.50 -3.93
C ASP A 51 0.15 4.54 -4.10
N GLY A 52 0.60 4.99 -5.25
CA GLY A 52 2.01 5.13 -5.56
C GLY A 52 2.36 6.61 -5.69
N ASP A 53 3.38 7.04 -4.95
CA ASP A 53 3.97 8.35 -5.13
C ASP A 53 5.44 8.20 -5.52
N ASN A 54 5.77 8.56 -6.75
CA ASN A 54 7.14 8.51 -7.29
C ASN A 54 7.86 7.16 -7.09
N GLY A 55 7.11 6.06 -7.18
CA GLY A 55 7.63 4.70 -6.98
C GLY A 55 7.58 4.19 -5.54
N ASN A 56 7.24 5.02 -4.56
CA ASN A 56 6.97 4.58 -3.20
C ASN A 56 5.54 4.03 -3.09
N VAL A 57 5.30 3.15 -2.12
CA VAL A 57 3.95 2.64 -1.83
C VAL A 57 3.42 3.32 -0.58
N ILE A 58 2.24 3.93 -0.68
CA ILE A 58 1.50 4.46 0.46
C ILE A 58 0.52 3.37 0.90
N GLY A 59 0.74 2.81 2.10
CA GLY A 59 -0.05 1.68 2.61
C GLY A 59 -1.24 2.09 3.48
N LEU A 60 -1.03 3.05 4.37
CA LEU A 60 -2.02 3.58 5.29
C LEU A 60 -2.04 5.10 5.23
N VAL A 61 -3.23 5.66 5.25
CA VAL A 61 -3.42 7.11 5.37
C VAL A 61 -4.29 7.42 6.59
N SER A 62 -3.84 8.37 7.39
CA SER A 62 -4.54 8.90 8.52
C SER A 62 -4.35 10.41 8.59
N SER A 63 -4.46 11.01 9.77
CA SER A 63 -4.25 12.43 9.96
C SER A 63 -3.55 12.73 11.28
N TYR A 64 -2.86 13.87 11.34
CA TYR A 64 -2.44 14.51 12.58
C TYR A 64 -3.04 15.89 12.71
N THR A 65 -3.18 16.39 13.94
CA THR A 65 -3.76 17.70 14.22
C THR A 65 -2.68 18.63 14.78
N THR A 66 -2.67 19.86 14.32
CA THR A 66 -1.76 20.91 14.81
C THR A 66 -2.45 21.83 15.82
N ALA A 67 -1.67 22.65 16.54
CA ALA A 67 -2.14 23.53 17.62
C ALA A 67 -3.15 24.59 17.16
N ASP A 68 -3.19 24.91 15.87
CA ASP A 68 -4.21 25.78 15.26
C ASP A 68 -5.52 25.06 14.93
N GLY A 69 -5.60 23.74 15.24
CA GLY A 69 -6.77 22.91 15.01
C GLY A 69 -6.89 22.37 13.58
N GLN A 70 -5.88 22.58 12.73
CA GLN A 70 -5.89 22.03 11.38
C GLN A 70 -5.50 20.55 11.37
N ALA A 71 -6.15 19.78 10.50
CA ALA A 71 -5.81 18.39 10.23
C ALA A 71 -4.93 18.31 8.98
N HIS A 72 -3.90 17.51 9.07
CA HIS A 72 -2.94 17.23 7.99
C HIS A 72 -2.86 15.73 7.75
N GLU A 73 -2.49 15.33 6.55
CA GLU A 73 -2.33 13.93 6.21
C GLU A 73 -1.10 13.31 6.90
N LEU A 74 -1.29 12.10 7.39
CA LEU A 74 -0.26 11.22 7.93
C LEU A 74 -0.31 9.91 7.13
N SER A 75 0.79 9.55 6.49
CA SER A 75 0.85 8.37 5.64
C SER A 75 1.95 7.42 6.09
N ASP A 76 1.68 6.12 6.00
CA ASP A 76 2.69 5.08 6.05
C ASP A 76 3.27 4.92 4.64
N VAL A 77 4.53 5.27 4.47
CA VAL A 77 5.21 5.26 3.18
C VAL A 77 6.28 4.18 3.16
N TRP A 78 6.14 3.23 2.26
CA TRP A 78 7.15 2.23 2.00
C TRP A 78 8.09 2.77 0.93
N LEU A 79 9.24 3.27 1.37
CA LEU A 79 10.21 3.89 0.50
C LEU A 79 10.84 2.86 -0.42
N GLN A 80 10.85 3.16 -1.71
CA GLN A 80 11.60 2.38 -2.68
C GLN A 80 13.10 2.60 -2.48
N ILE A 81 13.83 1.53 -2.23
CA ILE A 81 15.29 1.57 -2.18
C ILE A 81 15.83 1.42 -3.61
N GLY A 82 16.40 2.49 -4.14
CA GLY A 82 17.03 2.53 -5.47
C GLY A 82 16.13 3.14 -6.55
N ALA A 83 16.17 4.46 -6.72
CA ALA A 83 15.58 5.11 -7.88
C ALA A 83 16.19 4.53 -9.16
N GLY A 84 15.34 3.98 -10.04
CA GLY A 84 15.75 3.41 -11.33
C GLY A 84 15.99 1.90 -11.34
N GLN A 85 15.60 1.16 -10.30
CA GLN A 85 15.65 -0.31 -10.28
C GLN A 85 14.25 -0.90 -10.45
N ASN A 86 14.14 -2.00 -11.16
CA ASN A 86 12.91 -2.79 -11.22
C ASN A 86 12.62 -3.36 -9.82
N ARG A 87 11.43 -3.12 -9.28
CA ARG A 87 11.02 -3.69 -8.00
C ARG A 87 10.58 -5.14 -8.19
N VAL A 88 10.92 -5.99 -7.20
CA VAL A 88 10.32 -7.32 -7.08
C VAL A 88 9.44 -7.30 -5.84
N ILE A 89 8.14 -7.40 -6.02
CA ILE A 89 7.15 -7.41 -4.96
C ILE A 89 6.58 -8.83 -4.89
N ASP A 90 6.98 -9.58 -3.87
CA ASP A 90 6.44 -10.92 -3.60
C ASP A 90 5.39 -10.81 -2.50
N LEU A 91 4.11 -10.98 -2.83
CA LEU A 91 3.03 -10.87 -1.85
C LEU A 91 3.14 -11.93 -0.75
N SER A 92 3.73 -13.08 -1.02
CA SER A 92 3.92 -14.12 -0.02
C SER A 92 4.92 -13.74 1.07
N ALA A 93 5.82 -12.81 0.76
CA ALA A 93 6.83 -12.30 1.69
C ALA A 93 6.32 -11.15 2.57
N LEU A 94 5.11 -10.62 2.32
CA LEU A 94 4.55 -9.55 3.13
C LEU A 94 4.16 -10.05 4.53
N ASP A 95 4.58 -9.29 5.54
CA ASP A 95 4.38 -9.63 6.95
C ASP A 95 2.88 -9.75 7.32
N GLN A 96 2.62 -10.64 8.29
CA GLN A 96 1.29 -10.88 8.85
C GLN A 96 0.64 -9.58 9.37
N ALA A 97 1.40 -8.65 9.89
CA ALA A 97 0.91 -7.37 10.40
C ALA A 97 0.24 -6.50 9.32
N VAL A 98 0.67 -6.62 8.06
CA VAL A 98 0.01 -5.96 6.90
C VAL A 98 -1.35 -6.59 6.63
N VAL A 99 -1.51 -7.89 6.97
CA VAL A 99 -2.70 -8.70 6.70
C VAL A 99 -3.80 -8.48 7.73
N GLU A 100 -3.45 -8.32 8.99
CA GLU A 100 -4.42 -8.22 10.09
C GLU A 100 -5.29 -6.95 10.03
N GLN A 101 -4.89 -5.97 9.22
CA GLN A 101 -5.61 -4.70 9.09
C GLN A 101 -6.56 -4.59 7.88
N GLY A 102 -6.74 -5.64 7.06
CA GLY A 102 -7.74 -5.68 5.97
C GLY A 102 -7.16 -5.92 4.56
N ASN A 103 -8.02 -6.01 3.59
CA ASN A 103 -7.74 -6.46 2.23
C ASN A 103 -7.13 -5.36 1.35
N LEU A 104 -6.14 -5.68 0.52
CA LEU A 104 -5.49 -4.71 -0.37
C LEU A 104 -6.37 -4.30 -1.56
N GLY A 105 -7.21 -5.19 -2.06
CA GLY A 105 -8.12 -4.95 -3.18
C GLY A 105 -7.44 -4.50 -4.47
N GLN A 106 -6.65 -3.43 -4.44
CA GLN A 106 -5.97 -2.89 -5.61
C GLN A 106 -4.48 -2.70 -5.34
N ILE A 107 -3.63 -3.05 -6.32
CA ILE A 107 -2.18 -2.82 -6.34
C ILE A 107 -1.85 -1.95 -7.55
N ASN A 108 -1.15 -0.84 -7.34
CA ASN A 108 -0.70 0.04 -8.40
C ASN A 108 0.84 -0.07 -8.57
N LEU A 109 1.27 -0.59 -9.70
CA LEU A 109 2.69 -0.68 -10.09
C LEU A 109 3.12 0.51 -10.94
N ALA A 110 2.17 1.19 -11.60
CA ALA A 110 2.46 2.28 -12.51
C ALA A 110 3.07 3.50 -11.79
N GLY A 111 3.84 4.28 -12.52
CA GLY A 111 4.34 5.57 -12.03
C GLY A 111 5.79 5.59 -11.56
N ASN A 112 6.55 4.52 -11.74
CA ASN A 112 7.96 4.40 -11.34
C ASN A 112 8.97 4.94 -12.39
N GLY A 113 8.53 5.83 -13.29
CA GLY A 113 9.40 6.43 -14.31
C GLY A 113 9.74 5.51 -15.48
N GLY A 114 8.93 4.46 -15.73
CA GLY A 114 9.10 3.53 -16.86
C GLY A 114 10.03 2.37 -16.59
N ASN A 115 10.40 2.13 -15.33
CA ASN A 115 11.05 0.88 -14.92
C ASN A 115 10.00 -0.23 -14.83
N GLY A 116 10.39 -1.47 -15.12
CA GLY A 116 9.50 -2.62 -15.05
C GLY A 116 9.48 -3.21 -13.66
N ASP A 117 8.34 -3.21 -12.98
CA ASP A 117 8.16 -3.90 -11.72
C ASP A 117 7.73 -5.34 -11.95
N LEU A 118 8.14 -6.23 -11.08
CA LEU A 118 7.69 -7.62 -11.02
C LEU A 118 6.85 -7.85 -9.77
N LEU A 119 5.57 -8.09 -9.95
CA LEU A 119 4.68 -8.54 -8.88
C LEU A 119 4.55 -10.06 -8.96
N ILE A 120 4.87 -10.76 -7.88
CA ILE A 120 4.69 -12.21 -7.73
C ILE A 120 3.47 -12.47 -6.86
N VAL A 121 2.49 -13.22 -7.40
CA VAL A 121 1.21 -13.51 -6.75
C VAL A 121 0.92 -15.00 -6.83
N ASN A 122 0.51 -15.61 -5.75
CA ASN A 122 -0.10 -16.93 -5.72
C ASN A 122 -1.57 -16.86 -5.27
N ALA A 123 -2.31 -17.94 -5.38
CA ALA A 123 -3.73 -17.93 -5.05
C ALA A 123 -4.03 -17.70 -3.56
N GLN A 124 -3.12 -18.12 -2.65
CA GLN A 124 -3.26 -17.83 -1.22
C GLN A 124 -3.08 -16.35 -0.93
N ASP A 125 -2.20 -15.65 -1.69
CA ASP A 125 -2.05 -14.22 -1.56
C ASP A 125 -3.35 -13.50 -1.94
N VAL A 126 -4.02 -13.97 -3.00
CA VAL A 126 -5.33 -13.42 -3.39
C VAL A 126 -6.37 -13.66 -2.29
N LEU A 127 -6.42 -14.84 -1.68
CA LEU A 127 -7.34 -15.11 -0.57
C LEU A 127 -7.01 -14.27 0.67
N LYS A 128 -5.73 -14.02 0.90
CA LYS A 128 -5.23 -13.32 2.07
C LYS A 128 -5.42 -11.80 1.97
N PHE A 129 -5.19 -11.23 0.80
CA PHE A 129 -5.14 -9.79 0.56
C PHE A 129 -6.29 -9.23 -0.28
N GLY A 130 -7.01 -10.09 -0.99
CA GLY A 130 -8.06 -9.68 -1.90
C GLY A 130 -9.35 -9.25 -1.21
N VAL A 131 -10.20 -8.63 -1.98
CA VAL A 131 -11.55 -8.20 -1.58
C VAL A 131 -12.59 -9.05 -2.31
N THR A 132 -13.60 -9.53 -1.59
CA THR A 132 -14.70 -10.26 -2.20
C THR A 132 -15.53 -9.30 -3.06
N ASP A 133 -15.80 -9.73 -4.29
CA ASP A 133 -16.65 -9.00 -5.24
C ASP A 133 -16.21 -7.55 -5.51
N LEU A 134 -14.88 -7.31 -5.52
CA LEU A 134 -14.29 -6.01 -5.81
C LEU A 134 -14.70 -5.50 -7.20
N VAL A 135 -14.74 -6.39 -8.18
CA VAL A 135 -15.20 -6.13 -9.54
C VAL A 135 -16.32 -7.11 -9.88
N GLN A 136 -17.53 -6.60 -10.03
CA GLN A 136 -18.68 -7.40 -10.42
C GLN A 136 -19.03 -7.15 -11.88
N ASN A 137 -18.88 -8.17 -12.70
CA ASN A 137 -19.33 -8.17 -14.09
C ASN A 137 -19.63 -9.60 -14.56
N ALA A 138 -20.06 -9.75 -15.83
CA ALA A 138 -20.45 -11.05 -16.38
C ALA A 138 -19.29 -12.07 -16.40
N GLN A 139 -18.03 -11.62 -16.39
CA GLN A 139 -16.85 -12.47 -16.43
C GLN A 139 -16.37 -12.87 -15.03
N THR A 140 -16.52 -11.98 -14.03
CA THR A 140 -16.04 -12.24 -12.66
C THR A 140 -17.07 -13.00 -11.81
N GLY A 141 -18.38 -12.85 -12.09
CA GLY A 141 -19.42 -13.46 -11.25
C GLY A 141 -19.53 -12.85 -9.85
N GLU A 142 -20.15 -13.59 -8.93
CA GLU A 142 -20.30 -13.23 -7.53
C GLU A 142 -19.54 -14.23 -6.61
N GLY A 143 -19.13 -13.77 -5.43
CA GLY A 143 -18.53 -14.61 -4.41
C GLY A 143 -17.03 -14.87 -4.61
N HIS A 144 -16.35 -14.14 -5.48
CA HIS A 144 -14.93 -14.30 -5.75
C HIS A 144 -14.07 -13.29 -4.98
N VAL A 145 -13.00 -13.80 -4.38
CA VAL A 145 -11.95 -12.93 -3.80
C VAL A 145 -11.02 -12.46 -4.91
N GLN A 146 -10.77 -11.17 -4.97
CA GLN A 146 -10.12 -10.51 -6.11
C GLN A 146 -9.06 -9.53 -5.67
N ILE A 147 -7.99 -9.40 -6.46
CA ILE A 147 -7.04 -8.30 -6.43
C ILE A 147 -7.00 -7.69 -7.84
N VAL A 148 -7.13 -6.37 -7.93
CA VAL A 148 -6.91 -5.62 -9.17
C VAL A 148 -5.48 -5.10 -9.18
N VAL A 149 -4.73 -5.42 -10.24
CA VAL A 149 -3.37 -4.92 -10.43
C VAL A 149 -3.36 -3.94 -11.60
N LYS A 150 -2.89 -2.72 -11.35
CA LYS A 150 -2.72 -1.68 -12.35
C LYS A 150 -1.22 -1.46 -12.56
N GLY A 151 -0.78 -1.53 -13.79
CA GLY A 151 0.62 -1.35 -14.17
C GLY A 151 0.77 -0.59 -15.48
N ASP A 152 2.01 -0.34 -15.87
CA ASP A 152 2.37 0.19 -17.19
C ASP A 152 2.99 -0.88 -18.09
N ALA A 153 3.45 -0.48 -19.30
CA ALA A 153 3.89 -1.43 -20.32
C ALA A 153 5.15 -2.25 -19.95
N ASN A 154 5.90 -1.82 -18.94
CA ASN A 154 7.14 -2.47 -18.51
C ASN A 154 6.93 -3.36 -17.28
N ASP A 155 5.78 -3.25 -16.62
CA ASP A 155 5.45 -4.04 -15.44
C ASP A 155 5.08 -5.48 -15.80
N THR A 156 5.35 -6.38 -14.90
CA THR A 156 5.06 -7.80 -15.06
C THR A 156 4.33 -8.33 -13.82
N VAL A 157 3.25 -9.08 -14.04
CA VAL A 157 2.61 -9.88 -13.00
C VAL A 157 2.95 -11.34 -13.24
N GLN A 158 3.67 -11.95 -12.31
CA GLN A 158 3.98 -13.38 -12.33
C GLN A 158 2.99 -14.13 -11.45
N LEU A 159 2.12 -14.91 -12.08
CA LEU A 159 1.17 -15.78 -11.41
C LEU A 159 1.88 -17.11 -11.07
N ASN A 160 2.02 -17.38 -9.77
CA ASN A 160 2.69 -18.58 -9.28
C ASN A 160 1.69 -19.74 -9.22
N ASN A 161 2.07 -20.87 -9.85
CA ASN A 161 1.23 -22.08 -9.97
C ASN A 161 1.43 -23.08 -8.82
N SER A 162 2.02 -22.68 -7.70
CA SER A 162 2.32 -23.59 -6.59
C SER A 162 1.11 -24.31 -6.00
N GLN A 163 -0.09 -23.80 -6.23
CA GLN A 163 -1.35 -24.33 -5.68
C GLN A 163 -2.39 -24.69 -6.74
N GLY A 164 -2.01 -24.72 -7.99
CA GLY A 164 -2.84 -25.01 -9.13
C GLY A 164 -2.53 -24.12 -10.32
N GLN A 165 -3.20 -24.38 -11.44
CA GLN A 165 -3.02 -23.60 -12.67
C GLN A 165 -3.96 -22.40 -12.68
N TRP A 166 -3.47 -21.25 -13.07
CA TRP A 166 -4.29 -20.10 -13.40
C TRP A 166 -4.90 -20.27 -14.78
N ALA A 167 -6.20 -20.01 -14.88
CA ALA A 167 -6.94 -19.99 -16.13
C ALA A 167 -7.11 -18.55 -16.62
N ASP A 168 -6.93 -18.34 -17.92
CA ASP A 168 -7.27 -17.07 -18.57
C ASP A 168 -8.80 -16.93 -18.64
N GLY A 169 -9.35 -15.96 -17.94
CA GLY A 169 -10.77 -15.60 -17.90
C GLY A 169 -11.16 -14.53 -18.94
N GLY A 170 -10.24 -14.16 -19.82
CA GLY A 170 -10.46 -13.14 -20.84
C GLY A 170 -10.20 -11.73 -20.36
N VAL A 171 -10.95 -10.75 -20.86
CA VAL A 171 -10.75 -9.33 -20.58
C VAL A 171 -12.02 -8.67 -20.06
N THR A 172 -11.85 -7.63 -19.25
CA THR A 172 -12.93 -6.75 -18.80
C THR A 172 -12.51 -5.30 -18.88
N VAL A 173 -13.47 -4.38 -18.81
CA VAL A 173 -13.21 -2.93 -18.78
C VAL A 173 -13.72 -2.37 -17.46
N ILE A 174 -12.85 -1.70 -16.71
CA ILE A 174 -13.15 -1.02 -15.46
C ILE A 174 -12.72 0.44 -15.64
N ASP A 175 -13.65 1.37 -15.49
CA ASP A 175 -13.41 2.82 -15.62
C ASP A 175 -12.66 3.22 -16.92
N GLY A 176 -12.98 2.51 -18.03
CA GLY A 176 -12.37 2.76 -19.34
C GLY A 176 -10.98 2.12 -19.54
N VAL A 177 -10.47 1.40 -18.57
CA VAL A 177 -9.21 0.64 -18.66
C VAL A 177 -9.51 -0.83 -18.88
N THR A 178 -8.81 -1.45 -19.85
CA THR A 178 -8.93 -2.89 -20.12
C THR A 178 -8.02 -3.69 -19.22
N TYR A 179 -8.58 -4.70 -18.54
CA TYR A 179 -7.88 -5.63 -17.68
C TYR A 179 -7.99 -7.06 -18.21
N HIS A 180 -6.94 -7.85 -18.04
CA HIS A 180 -6.99 -9.30 -18.21
C HIS A 180 -7.43 -9.96 -16.90
N ILE A 181 -8.27 -10.98 -17.01
CA ILE A 181 -8.78 -11.74 -15.87
C ILE A 181 -8.05 -13.07 -15.82
N TYR A 182 -7.48 -13.40 -14.66
CA TYR A 182 -6.93 -14.70 -14.36
C TYR A 182 -7.63 -15.28 -13.15
N THR A 183 -8.04 -16.54 -13.24
CA THR A 183 -8.77 -17.24 -12.18
C THR A 183 -8.06 -18.51 -11.76
N GLN A 184 -8.17 -18.87 -10.49
CA GLN A 184 -7.73 -20.15 -9.95
C GLN A 184 -8.78 -20.65 -8.96
N GLU A 185 -9.25 -21.89 -9.15
CA GLU A 185 -10.08 -22.57 -8.17
C GLU A 185 -9.18 -23.20 -7.11
N ILE A 186 -9.50 -22.97 -5.84
CA ILE A 186 -8.82 -23.57 -4.71
C ILE A 186 -9.82 -24.55 -4.08
N GLY A 187 -9.48 -25.84 -4.15
CA GLY A 187 -10.29 -26.92 -3.58
C GLY A 187 -10.13 -27.04 -2.06
#